data_133044839fa015e839ace42c9ae99bf4
#
_entry.id   133044839fa015e839ace42c9ae99bf4
#
_cell.length_a   1.000
_cell.length_b   1.000
_cell.length_c   1.000
_cell.angle_alpha   90.00
_cell.angle_beta   90.00
_cell.angle_gamma   90.00
#
_symmetry.space_group_name_H-M   'P 1'
#
loop_
_entity.id
_entity.type
_entity.pdbx_description
1 polymer ?
#
loop_
_entity_poly.entity_id
_entity_poly.type
_entity_poly.pdbx_seq_one_letter_code
_entity_poly.pdbx_strand_id
1 'polypeptide(L)'
;MNLADVPKEKLSPGMRQYADLKEKYQDCILFFRLGDFYEMFFEDAILVSRELELTLTGKECGLEERAPMCGVPYHSVDLYLKRLIDRGYKIAICEQLTDPALSKGLVERDVIRIVTPGTLIDSTMLEDDSNNYICCLYYGNDGSCALCFADISTGEMSLAVPQETSDLTVRIIDLLSRYMPAELILNSQAMSLKSVMDFIRVRLQCTVTVREDTCFDLEQGRGTLCEQFGVSSLCLLYTSDAADDTPCVD
;
A
#
# COMPACT_ATOMS: atom_id res chain seq x y z
N MET A 1 1.37 -15.50 -21.23
CA MET A 1 0.60 -16.44 -20.36
C MET A 1 0.08 -15.64 -19.19
N ASN A 2 -1.21 -15.69 -18.94
CA ASN A 2 -1.88 -14.97 -17.87
C ASN A 2 -2.17 -15.98 -16.75
N LEU A 3 -1.87 -15.63 -15.48
CA LEU A 3 -2.09 -16.53 -14.35
C LEU A 3 -3.57 -16.91 -14.19
N ALA A 4 -4.48 -15.97 -14.46
CA ALA A 4 -5.93 -16.21 -14.38
C ALA A 4 -6.44 -17.29 -15.36
N ASP A 5 -5.72 -17.54 -16.46
CA ASP A 5 -6.09 -18.53 -17.47
C ASP A 5 -5.51 -19.93 -17.17
N VAL A 6 -4.74 -20.06 -16.08
CA VAL A 6 -4.04 -21.30 -15.74
C VAL A 6 -4.77 -22.07 -14.65
N PRO A 7 -5.15 -23.35 -14.88
CA PRO A 7 -5.73 -24.19 -13.83
C PRO A 7 -4.71 -24.43 -12.69
N LYS A 8 -5.04 -23.99 -11.48
CA LYS A 8 -4.15 -24.12 -10.31
C LYS A 8 -3.70 -25.54 -10.01
N GLU A 9 -4.56 -26.52 -10.29
CA GLU A 9 -4.28 -27.95 -10.06
C GLU A 9 -3.11 -28.47 -10.89
N LYS A 10 -2.85 -27.85 -12.06
CA LYS A 10 -1.75 -28.21 -12.94
C LYS A 10 -0.43 -27.55 -12.57
N LEU A 11 -0.47 -26.55 -11.70
CA LEU A 11 0.73 -25.85 -11.24
C LEU A 11 1.56 -26.73 -10.30
N SER A 12 2.88 -26.58 -10.37
CA SER A 12 3.78 -27.17 -9.39
C SER A 12 3.48 -26.59 -7.97
N PRO A 13 3.83 -27.31 -6.88
CA PRO A 13 3.49 -26.87 -5.52
C PRO A 13 3.95 -25.43 -5.20
N GLY A 14 5.16 -25.06 -5.61
CA GLY A 14 5.67 -23.69 -5.40
C GLY A 14 4.91 -22.64 -6.21
N MET A 15 4.55 -22.95 -7.46
CA MET A 15 3.77 -22.03 -8.29
C MET A 15 2.31 -21.93 -7.86
N ARG A 16 1.77 -22.98 -7.23
CA ARG A 16 0.45 -22.92 -6.60
C ARG A 16 0.45 -21.96 -5.41
N GLN A 17 1.48 -22.04 -4.57
CA GLN A 17 1.66 -21.10 -3.47
C GLN A 17 1.77 -19.64 -3.95
N TYR A 18 2.52 -19.40 -5.06
CA TYR A 18 2.57 -18.09 -5.71
C TYR A 18 1.19 -17.62 -6.15
N ALA A 19 0.43 -18.49 -6.83
CA ALA A 19 -0.90 -18.17 -7.35
C ALA A 19 -1.90 -17.83 -6.22
N ASP A 20 -1.84 -18.56 -5.10
CA ASP A 20 -2.70 -18.34 -3.95
C ASP A 20 -2.39 -17.00 -3.25
N LEU A 21 -1.11 -16.62 -3.17
CA LEU A 21 -0.72 -15.30 -2.66
C LEU A 21 -1.09 -14.19 -3.63
N LYS A 22 -0.85 -14.37 -4.94
CA LYS A 22 -1.21 -13.36 -5.94
C LYS A 22 -2.72 -13.08 -5.98
N GLU A 23 -3.55 -14.07 -5.72
CA GLU A 23 -5.01 -13.89 -5.63
C GLU A 23 -5.42 -13.01 -4.44
N LYS A 24 -4.67 -13.05 -3.33
CA LYS A 24 -4.89 -12.17 -2.16
C LYS A 24 -4.38 -10.74 -2.40
N TYR A 25 -3.33 -10.59 -3.20
CA TYR A 25 -2.63 -9.32 -3.45
C TYR A 25 -2.64 -8.94 -4.93
N GLN A 26 -3.83 -8.94 -5.55
CA GLN A 26 -4.00 -8.73 -7.00
C GLN A 26 -3.51 -7.36 -7.47
N ASP A 27 -3.64 -6.34 -6.63
CA ASP A 27 -3.24 -4.95 -6.92
C ASP A 27 -1.75 -4.67 -6.66
N CYS A 28 -0.99 -5.68 -6.20
CA CYS A 28 0.44 -5.58 -5.92
C CYS A 28 1.26 -6.42 -6.89
N ILE A 29 2.47 -5.99 -7.22
CA ILE A 29 3.49 -6.84 -7.82
C ILE A 29 4.03 -7.76 -6.73
N LEU A 30 3.97 -9.08 -6.93
CA LEU A 30 4.41 -10.05 -5.93
C LEU A 30 5.90 -10.38 -6.11
N PHE A 31 6.74 -9.90 -5.18
CA PHE A 31 8.15 -10.28 -5.07
C PHE A 31 8.27 -11.54 -4.23
N PHE A 32 8.38 -12.68 -4.91
CA PHE A 32 8.32 -13.99 -4.30
C PHE A 32 9.72 -14.55 -4.03
N ARG A 33 10.10 -14.74 -2.76
CA ARG A 33 11.42 -15.19 -2.36
C ARG A 33 11.69 -16.64 -2.75
N LEU A 34 12.74 -16.85 -3.54
CA LEU A 34 13.26 -18.16 -3.93
C LEU A 34 14.79 -18.18 -3.81
N GLY A 35 15.30 -18.75 -2.72
CA GLY A 35 16.72 -18.73 -2.41
C GLY A 35 17.25 -17.30 -2.29
N ASP A 36 18.23 -16.93 -3.11
CA ASP A 36 18.87 -15.62 -3.07
C ASP A 36 18.22 -14.57 -3.99
N PHE A 37 17.03 -14.88 -4.54
CA PHE A 37 16.31 -14.00 -5.43
C PHE A 37 14.89 -13.73 -4.96
N TYR A 38 14.37 -12.55 -5.32
CA TYR A 38 12.95 -12.33 -5.49
C TYR A 38 12.61 -12.56 -6.95
N GLU A 39 11.77 -13.54 -7.20
CA GLU A 39 11.31 -13.89 -8.54
C GLU A 39 9.86 -13.43 -8.72
N MET A 40 9.56 -12.86 -9.87
CA MET A 40 8.23 -12.48 -10.33
C MET A 40 7.83 -13.38 -11.48
N PHE A 41 6.54 -13.71 -11.57
CA PHE A 41 6.04 -14.63 -12.57
C PHE A 41 4.84 -14.04 -13.32
N PHE A 42 4.52 -14.65 -14.47
CA PHE A 42 3.39 -14.31 -15.32
C PHE A 42 3.36 -12.79 -15.65
N GLU A 43 2.24 -12.11 -15.41
CA GLU A 43 2.05 -10.70 -15.73
C GLU A 43 3.01 -9.81 -14.97
N ASP A 44 3.26 -10.12 -13.69
CA ASP A 44 4.21 -9.37 -12.87
C ASP A 44 5.61 -9.42 -13.47
N ALA A 45 6.04 -10.58 -13.97
CA ALA A 45 7.33 -10.72 -14.64
C ALA A 45 7.41 -9.89 -15.92
N ILE A 46 6.36 -9.92 -16.74
CA ILE A 46 6.30 -9.15 -17.99
C ILE A 46 6.34 -7.65 -17.69
N LEU A 47 5.58 -7.20 -16.69
CA LEU A 47 5.55 -5.82 -16.26
C LEU A 47 6.91 -5.38 -15.74
N VAL A 48 7.45 -6.09 -14.74
CA VAL A 48 8.71 -5.72 -14.07
C VAL A 48 9.90 -5.79 -15.02
N SER A 49 9.96 -6.79 -15.91
CA SER A 49 11.04 -6.88 -16.90
C SER A 49 11.08 -5.65 -17.80
N ARG A 50 9.92 -5.12 -18.20
CA ARG A 50 9.82 -3.90 -19.00
C ARG A 50 10.18 -2.65 -18.20
N GLU A 51 9.63 -2.51 -16.98
CA GLU A 51 9.82 -1.33 -16.16
C GLU A 51 11.26 -1.18 -15.65
N LEU A 52 11.92 -2.30 -15.37
CA LEU A 52 13.28 -2.31 -14.81
C LEU A 52 14.36 -2.72 -15.82
N GLU A 53 13.95 -2.99 -17.08
CA GLU A 53 14.85 -3.46 -18.16
C GLU A 53 15.56 -4.79 -17.78
N LEU A 54 14.84 -5.68 -17.08
CA LEU A 54 15.37 -6.98 -16.70
C LEU A 54 15.14 -8.02 -17.80
N THR A 55 16.05 -8.99 -17.85
CA THR A 55 15.88 -10.12 -18.77
C THR A 55 14.65 -10.94 -18.40
N LEU A 56 13.69 -11.05 -19.32
CA LEU A 56 12.57 -11.95 -19.19
C LEU A 56 12.99 -13.37 -19.61
N THR A 57 12.81 -14.31 -18.70
CA THR A 57 13.12 -15.72 -18.91
C THR A 57 11.86 -16.57 -18.72
N GLY A 58 12.00 -17.88 -18.62
CA GLY A 58 10.90 -18.78 -18.33
C GLY A 58 11.25 -19.80 -17.26
N LYS A 59 10.30 -20.10 -16.36
CA LYS A 59 10.43 -21.12 -15.31
C LYS A 59 9.43 -22.24 -15.53
N GLU A 60 9.87 -23.47 -15.29
CA GLU A 60 8.97 -24.62 -15.26
C GLU A 60 7.95 -24.46 -14.13
N CYS A 61 6.69 -24.57 -14.45
CA CYS A 61 5.59 -24.30 -13.54
C CYS A 61 4.61 -25.47 -13.38
N GLY A 62 4.89 -26.61 -14.02
CA GLY A 62 4.02 -27.79 -14.08
C GLY A 62 3.16 -27.86 -15.34
N LEU A 63 3.26 -26.88 -16.21
CA LEU A 63 2.60 -26.84 -17.53
C LEU A 63 3.61 -27.21 -18.64
N GLU A 64 3.11 -27.47 -19.85
CA GLU A 64 3.95 -27.68 -21.04
C GLU A 64 4.74 -26.42 -21.41
N GLU A 65 4.11 -25.24 -21.26
CA GLU A 65 4.75 -23.94 -21.44
C GLU A 65 5.37 -23.45 -20.14
N ARG A 66 6.54 -22.81 -20.26
CA ARG A 66 7.21 -22.18 -19.11
C ARG A 66 6.52 -20.88 -18.77
N ALA A 67 6.31 -20.64 -17.48
CA ALA A 67 5.82 -19.35 -16.99
C ALA A 67 6.85 -18.25 -17.26
N PRO A 68 6.46 -17.09 -17.81
CA PRO A 68 7.32 -15.92 -17.87
C PRO A 68 7.87 -15.61 -16.47
N MET A 69 9.17 -15.33 -16.36
CA MET A 69 9.85 -15.07 -15.11
C MET A 69 10.93 -14.01 -15.28
N CYS A 70 11.05 -13.10 -14.32
CA CYS A 70 12.24 -12.30 -14.09
C CYS A 70 12.54 -12.30 -12.58
N GLY A 71 13.75 -11.88 -12.21
CA GLY A 71 14.14 -11.88 -10.81
C GLY A 71 15.25 -10.88 -10.52
N VAL A 72 15.33 -10.47 -9.25
CA VAL A 72 16.36 -9.59 -8.71
C VAL A 72 17.01 -10.22 -7.49
N PRO A 73 18.32 -10.00 -7.25
CA PRO A 73 18.98 -10.49 -6.05
C PRO A 73 18.36 -9.85 -4.79
N TYR A 74 18.09 -10.64 -3.75
CA TYR A 74 17.42 -10.12 -2.55
C TYR A 74 18.21 -9.02 -1.83
N HIS A 75 19.55 -9.14 -1.81
CA HIS A 75 20.41 -8.17 -1.13
C HIS A 75 20.50 -6.80 -1.82
N SER A 76 20.01 -6.69 -3.03
CA SER A 76 19.96 -5.42 -3.79
C SER A 76 18.53 -4.99 -4.15
N VAL A 77 17.53 -5.60 -3.52
CA VAL A 77 16.11 -5.40 -3.86
C VAL A 77 15.67 -3.95 -3.73
N ASP A 78 16.21 -3.19 -2.78
CA ASP A 78 15.80 -1.81 -2.49
C ASP A 78 15.97 -0.87 -3.69
N LEU A 79 17.02 -1.06 -4.50
CA LEU A 79 17.24 -0.30 -5.73
C LEU A 79 16.13 -0.52 -6.76
N TYR A 80 15.61 -1.73 -6.83
CA TYR A 80 14.54 -2.10 -7.75
C TYR A 80 13.17 -1.68 -7.21
N LEU A 81 12.96 -1.82 -5.89
CA LEU A 81 11.75 -1.36 -5.21
C LEU A 81 11.56 0.14 -5.43
N LYS A 82 12.59 0.97 -5.15
CA LYS A 82 12.50 2.41 -5.35
C LYS A 82 12.03 2.77 -6.76
N ARG A 83 12.63 2.19 -7.80
CA ARG A 83 12.27 2.46 -9.21
C ARG A 83 10.82 2.11 -9.55
N LEU A 84 10.26 1.07 -8.94
CA LEU A 84 8.85 0.69 -9.14
C LEU A 84 7.90 1.58 -8.33
N ILE A 85 8.28 1.89 -7.08
CA ILE A 85 7.50 2.75 -6.20
C ILE A 85 7.41 4.17 -6.76
N ASP A 86 8.51 4.73 -7.26
CA ASP A 86 8.54 6.06 -7.92
C ASP A 86 7.62 6.13 -9.15
N ARG A 87 7.22 4.97 -9.70
CA ARG A 87 6.24 4.85 -10.80
C ARG A 87 4.83 4.53 -10.31
N GLY A 88 4.60 4.54 -8.99
CA GLY A 88 3.30 4.34 -8.37
C GLY A 88 2.87 2.87 -8.21
N TYR A 89 3.77 1.91 -8.43
CA TYR A 89 3.44 0.49 -8.22
C TYR A 89 3.45 0.14 -6.73
N LYS A 90 2.58 -0.80 -6.36
CA LYS A 90 2.56 -1.43 -5.03
C LYS A 90 3.24 -2.78 -5.10
N ILE A 91 4.01 -3.12 -4.09
CA ILE A 91 4.81 -4.34 -4.08
C ILE A 91 4.52 -5.13 -2.82
N ALA A 92 4.15 -6.40 -2.97
CA ALA A 92 4.02 -7.34 -1.88
C ALA A 92 5.32 -8.15 -1.75
N ILE A 93 6.00 -8.00 -0.63
CA ILE A 93 7.23 -8.73 -0.31
C ILE A 93 6.87 -10.04 0.36
N CYS A 94 7.12 -11.15 -0.32
CA CYS A 94 6.87 -12.50 0.15
C CYS A 94 8.18 -13.17 0.56
N GLU A 95 8.29 -13.56 1.84
CA GLU A 95 9.45 -14.20 2.42
C GLU A 95 9.22 -15.69 2.74
N GLN A 96 10.32 -16.41 2.86
CA GLN A 96 10.35 -17.78 3.36
C GLN A 96 10.23 -17.75 4.87
N LEU A 97 9.14 -18.32 5.43
CA LEU A 97 8.90 -18.37 6.87
C LEU A 97 9.62 -19.53 7.56
N THR A 98 10.00 -20.55 6.79
CA THR A 98 10.73 -21.72 7.29
C THR A 98 12.10 -21.82 6.64
N ASP A 99 13.10 -22.25 7.42
CA ASP A 99 14.46 -22.48 6.89
C ASP A 99 14.41 -23.61 5.84
N PRO A 100 14.83 -23.35 4.59
CA PRO A 100 14.88 -24.37 3.54
C PRO A 100 15.73 -25.60 3.92
N ALA A 101 16.78 -25.41 4.73
CA ALA A 101 17.65 -26.49 5.16
C ALA A 101 16.97 -27.45 6.18
N LEU A 102 15.96 -26.96 6.90
CA LEU A 102 15.22 -27.73 7.91
C LEU A 102 13.88 -28.28 7.39
N SER A 103 13.41 -27.78 6.25
CA SER A 103 12.12 -28.17 5.66
C SER A 103 12.22 -29.47 4.89
N LYS A 104 11.47 -30.50 5.32
CA LYS A 104 11.35 -31.79 4.59
C LYS A 104 10.34 -31.73 3.41
N GLY A 105 9.94 -30.54 2.96
CA GLY A 105 8.91 -30.37 1.95
C GLY A 105 8.93 -28.98 1.32
N LEU A 106 7.74 -28.50 0.92
CA LEU A 106 7.58 -27.16 0.40
C LEU A 106 7.85 -26.13 1.50
N VAL A 107 8.77 -25.20 1.24
CA VAL A 107 9.06 -24.07 2.13
C VAL A 107 7.82 -23.19 2.20
N GLU A 108 7.35 -22.90 3.40
CA GLU A 108 6.23 -22.01 3.65
C GLU A 108 6.63 -20.58 3.37
N ARG A 109 5.75 -19.83 2.70
CA ARG A 109 5.96 -18.42 2.34
C ARG A 109 4.70 -17.64 2.59
N ASP A 110 4.87 -16.41 3.05
CA ASP A 110 3.76 -15.45 3.15
C ASP A 110 4.26 -14.03 2.88
N VAL A 111 3.32 -13.13 2.60
CA VAL A 111 3.60 -11.71 2.45
C VAL A 111 3.81 -11.10 3.83
N ILE A 112 5.03 -10.62 4.06
CA ILE A 112 5.40 -9.99 5.33
C ILE A 112 5.23 -8.48 5.33
N ARG A 113 5.22 -7.85 4.14
CA ARG A 113 5.12 -6.40 3.99
C ARG A 113 4.57 -6.03 2.61
N ILE A 114 3.74 -5.00 2.58
CA ILE A 114 3.35 -4.30 1.35
C ILE A 114 4.09 -2.97 1.33
N VAL A 115 4.78 -2.68 0.23
CA VAL A 115 5.50 -1.42 0.02
C VAL A 115 4.72 -0.60 -1.01
N THR A 116 4.36 0.61 -0.63
CA THR A 116 3.66 1.59 -1.47
C THR A 116 4.36 2.94 -1.38
N PRO A 117 4.06 3.91 -2.26
CA PRO A 117 4.70 5.23 -2.21
C PRO A 117 4.60 5.92 -0.84
N GLY A 118 3.45 5.80 -0.17
CA GLY A 118 3.20 6.42 1.14
C GLY A 118 3.68 5.60 2.34
N THR A 119 4.14 4.35 2.14
CA THR A 119 4.55 3.45 3.23
C THR A 119 6.06 3.15 3.24
N LEU A 120 6.85 3.95 2.54
CA LEU A 120 8.31 3.85 2.59
C LEU A 120 8.82 4.26 3.97
N ILE A 121 9.69 3.42 4.54
CA ILE A 121 10.32 3.65 5.85
C ILE A 121 11.85 3.75 5.71
N ASP A 122 12.39 3.15 4.66
CA ASP A 122 13.84 3.07 4.47
C ASP A 122 14.40 4.42 4.02
N SER A 123 15.32 4.97 4.81
CA SER A 123 15.97 6.25 4.53
C SER A 123 16.72 6.27 3.20
N THR A 124 17.14 5.12 2.68
CA THR A 124 17.79 5.03 1.36
C THR A 124 16.85 5.26 0.19
N MET A 125 15.54 5.11 0.43
CA MET A 125 14.47 5.30 -0.56
C MET A 125 13.75 6.64 -0.41
N LEU A 126 13.87 7.29 0.75
CA LEU A 126 13.27 8.60 1.04
C LEU A 126 14.19 9.74 0.64
N GLU A 127 13.61 10.90 0.37
CA GLU A 127 14.37 12.14 0.23
C GLU A 127 14.67 12.72 1.62
N ASP A 128 15.94 13.08 1.87
CA ASP A 128 16.40 13.50 3.21
C ASP A 128 15.70 14.75 3.76
N ASP A 129 15.15 15.61 2.90
CA ASP A 129 14.62 16.93 3.26
C ASP A 129 13.09 17.04 3.15
N SER A 130 12.36 15.94 2.93
CA SER A 130 10.91 15.97 2.76
C SER A 130 10.19 14.84 3.50
N ASN A 131 9.02 15.17 4.06
CA ASN A 131 8.14 14.17 4.63
C ASN A 131 7.48 13.33 3.54
N ASN A 132 7.28 12.03 3.82
CA ASN A 132 6.60 11.09 2.92
C ASN A 132 5.19 10.78 3.42
N TYR A 133 4.26 11.69 3.15
CA TYR A 133 2.91 11.56 3.65
C TYR A 133 2.07 10.55 2.86
N ILE A 134 1.34 9.70 3.60
CA ILE A 134 0.13 9.04 3.16
C ILE A 134 -1.07 9.83 3.67
N CYS A 135 -2.06 10.08 2.84
CA CYS A 135 -3.27 10.78 3.23
C CYS A 135 -4.48 9.85 3.14
N CYS A 136 -5.32 9.86 4.17
CA CYS A 136 -6.64 9.25 4.15
C CYS A 136 -7.68 10.37 4.05
N LEU A 137 -8.50 10.36 2.99
CA LEU A 137 -9.60 11.30 2.78
C LEU A 137 -10.93 10.54 2.90
N TYR A 138 -11.72 10.89 3.89
CA TYR A 138 -13.09 10.45 4.05
C TYR A 138 -14.06 11.57 3.65
N TYR A 139 -15.10 11.22 2.89
CA TYR A 139 -16.23 12.09 2.60
C TYR A 139 -17.53 11.32 2.77
N GLY A 140 -18.38 11.76 3.69
CA GLY A 140 -19.65 11.12 4.02
C GLY A 140 -20.83 11.62 3.15
N ASN A 141 -21.91 10.83 3.12
CA ASN A 141 -23.15 11.21 2.44
C ASN A 141 -23.86 12.40 3.09
N ASP A 142 -23.56 12.67 4.35
CA ASP A 142 -24.06 13.79 5.14
C ASP A 142 -23.23 15.07 4.95
N GLY A 143 -22.21 15.03 4.08
CA GLY A 143 -21.29 16.14 3.85
C GLY A 143 -20.13 16.19 4.84
N SER A 144 -20.05 15.27 5.81
CA SER A 144 -18.90 15.18 6.72
C SER A 144 -17.62 14.90 5.93
N CYS A 145 -16.52 15.53 6.35
CA CYS A 145 -15.22 15.37 5.69
C CYS A 145 -14.10 15.32 6.72
N ALA A 146 -13.17 14.40 6.53
CA ALA A 146 -11.95 14.31 7.33
C ALA A 146 -10.76 13.94 6.47
N LEU A 147 -9.61 14.53 6.77
CA LEU A 147 -8.32 14.18 6.18
C LEU A 147 -7.34 13.85 7.30
N CYS A 148 -6.67 12.72 7.17
CA CYS A 148 -5.58 12.32 8.05
C CYS A 148 -4.31 12.18 7.21
N PHE A 149 -3.28 12.92 7.55
CA PHE A 149 -1.95 12.83 6.94
C PHE A 149 -1.03 12.14 7.92
N ALA A 150 -0.31 11.13 7.49
CA ALA A 150 0.64 10.41 8.32
C ALA A 150 1.95 10.18 7.55
N ASP A 151 3.06 10.47 8.20
CA ASP A 151 4.38 10.05 7.76
C ASP A 151 4.83 8.86 8.62
N ILE A 152 4.85 7.68 7.99
CA ILE A 152 5.16 6.43 8.69
C ILE A 152 6.63 6.37 9.12
N SER A 153 7.51 7.08 8.41
CA SER A 153 8.94 7.08 8.70
C SER A 153 9.28 7.88 9.98
N THR A 154 8.55 8.95 10.25
CA THR A 154 8.74 9.83 11.40
C THR A 154 7.74 9.57 12.52
N GLY A 155 6.59 8.96 12.21
CA GLY A 155 5.45 8.82 13.12
C GLY A 155 4.62 10.10 13.26
N GLU A 156 4.90 11.13 12.45
CA GLU A 156 4.09 12.36 12.44
C GLU A 156 2.69 12.07 11.89
N MET A 157 1.67 12.59 12.57
CA MET A 157 0.29 12.48 12.15
C MET A 157 -0.45 13.81 12.33
N SER A 158 -1.16 14.24 11.30
CA SER A 158 -2.00 15.44 11.30
C SER A 158 -3.42 15.10 10.87
N LEU A 159 -4.40 15.60 11.64
CA LEU A 159 -5.83 15.42 11.35
C LEU A 159 -6.45 16.78 11.03
N ALA A 160 -7.25 16.83 9.98
CA ALA A 160 -8.06 17.98 9.62
C ALA A 160 -9.51 17.56 9.38
N VAL A 161 -10.45 18.29 10.02
CA VAL A 161 -11.90 18.08 9.88
C VAL A 161 -12.51 19.36 9.32
N PRO A 162 -12.45 19.60 7.98
CA PRO A 162 -13.06 20.76 7.37
C PRO A 162 -14.58 20.72 7.55
N GLN A 163 -15.17 21.81 8.02
CA GLN A 163 -16.62 21.91 8.11
C GLN A 163 -17.25 22.00 6.72
N GLU A 164 -18.45 21.44 6.56
CA GLU A 164 -19.24 21.58 5.35
C GLU A 164 -19.59 23.06 5.11
N THR A 165 -18.93 23.66 4.13
CA THR A 165 -19.16 25.04 3.69
C THR A 165 -19.05 25.10 2.18
N SER A 166 -19.47 26.21 1.57
CA SER A 166 -19.30 26.45 0.12
C SER A 166 -17.84 26.29 -0.34
N ASP A 167 -16.89 26.39 0.58
CA ASP A 167 -15.45 26.38 0.30
C ASP A 167 -14.77 25.02 0.64
N LEU A 168 -15.55 23.97 0.97
CA LEU A 168 -15.00 22.65 1.36
C LEU A 168 -13.98 22.12 0.36
N THR A 169 -14.33 22.15 -0.92
CA THR A 169 -13.44 21.69 -2.01
C THR A 169 -12.13 22.46 -2.05
N VAL A 170 -12.16 23.78 -1.85
CA VAL A 170 -10.97 24.63 -1.83
C VAL A 170 -10.09 24.25 -0.64
N ARG A 171 -10.69 24.06 0.54
CA ARG A 171 -9.96 23.65 1.75
C ARG A 171 -9.29 22.29 1.62
N ILE A 172 -9.98 21.33 1.01
CA ILE A 172 -9.39 20.01 0.72
C ILE A 172 -8.17 20.16 -0.21
N ILE A 173 -8.31 20.94 -1.29
CA ILE A 173 -7.21 21.18 -2.24
C ILE A 173 -6.05 21.91 -1.57
N ASP A 174 -6.30 22.89 -0.72
CA ASP A 174 -5.27 23.61 0.03
C ASP A 174 -4.48 22.66 0.95
N LEU A 175 -5.18 21.78 1.69
CA LEU A 175 -4.56 20.77 2.55
C LEU A 175 -3.71 19.79 1.72
N LEU A 176 -4.26 19.26 0.64
CA LEU A 176 -3.53 18.36 -0.25
C LEU A 176 -2.30 19.04 -0.87
N SER A 177 -2.41 20.33 -1.23
CA SER A 177 -1.29 21.11 -1.77
C SER A 177 -0.20 21.36 -0.73
N ARG A 178 -0.59 21.53 0.54
CA ARG A 178 0.34 21.78 1.63
C ARG A 178 1.15 20.55 2.01
N TYR A 179 0.50 19.39 2.11
CA TYR A 179 1.14 18.14 2.54
C TYR A 179 1.73 17.35 1.39
N MET A 180 1.27 17.55 0.15
CA MET A 180 1.75 16.85 -1.05
C MET A 180 1.91 15.34 -0.84
N PRO A 181 0.86 14.60 -0.43
CA PRO A 181 1.00 13.19 -0.10
C PRO A 181 1.43 12.35 -1.31
N ALA A 182 2.32 11.38 -1.07
CA ALA A 182 2.76 10.42 -2.08
C ALA A 182 1.69 9.36 -2.39
N GLU A 183 0.80 9.11 -1.41
CA GLU A 183 -0.32 8.17 -1.57
C GLU A 183 -1.59 8.75 -0.94
N LEU A 184 -2.72 8.50 -1.58
CA LEU A 184 -4.04 8.91 -1.11
C LEU A 184 -4.96 7.70 -1.03
N ILE A 185 -5.52 7.46 0.16
CA ILE A 185 -6.57 6.47 0.41
C ILE A 185 -7.88 7.24 0.54
N LEU A 186 -8.92 6.81 -0.16
CA LEU A 186 -10.23 7.45 -0.07
C LEU A 186 -11.36 6.44 -0.13
N ASN A 187 -12.51 6.83 0.43
CA ASN A 187 -13.73 6.06 0.30
C ASN A 187 -14.44 6.34 -1.04
N SER A 188 -15.40 5.49 -1.40
CA SER A 188 -16.10 5.57 -2.67
C SER A 188 -16.81 6.92 -2.87
N GLN A 189 -17.37 7.49 -1.81
CA GLN A 189 -18.08 8.76 -1.86
C GLN A 189 -17.17 9.95 -2.18
N ALA A 190 -15.92 9.94 -1.74
CA ALA A 190 -14.95 10.99 -2.04
C ALA A 190 -14.68 11.15 -3.55
N MET A 191 -14.88 10.09 -4.34
CA MET A 191 -14.79 10.14 -5.80
C MET A 191 -15.80 11.11 -6.44
N SER A 192 -16.87 11.47 -5.74
CA SER A 192 -17.87 12.44 -6.20
C SER A 192 -17.36 13.89 -6.20
N LEU A 193 -16.28 14.19 -5.47
CA LEU A 193 -15.64 15.50 -5.37
C LEU A 193 -14.81 15.80 -6.64
N LYS A 194 -15.47 16.08 -7.75
CA LYS A 194 -14.86 16.20 -9.10
C LYS A 194 -13.63 17.11 -9.12
N SER A 195 -13.73 18.32 -8.57
CA SER A 195 -12.62 19.29 -8.57
C SER A 195 -11.42 18.80 -7.76
N VAL A 196 -11.64 18.07 -6.66
CA VAL A 196 -10.59 17.45 -5.87
C VAL A 196 -9.93 16.33 -6.69
N MET A 197 -10.72 15.47 -7.34
CA MET A 197 -10.20 14.39 -8.17
C MET A 197 -9.41 14.90 -9.38
N ASP A 198 -9.86 16.00 -10.00
CA ASP A 198 -9.12 16.66 -11.08
C ASP A 198 -7.78 17.23 -10.59
N PHE A 199 -7.77 17.86 -9.42
CA PHE A 199 -6.54 18.35 -8.79
C PHE A 199 -5.56 17.18 -8.49
N ILE A 200 -6.04 16.10 -7.90
CA ILE A 200 -5.21 14.91 -7.60
C ILE A 200 -4.58 14.37 -8.88
N ARG A 201 -5.37 14.18 -9.94
CA ARG A 201 -4.91 13.63 -11.22
C ARG A 201 -3.90 14.51 -11.94
N VAL A 202 -4.13 15.84 -11.96
CA VAL A 202 -3.35 16.75 -12.81
C VAL A 202 -2.16 17.36 -12.07
N ARG A 203 -2.31 17.63 -10.77
CA ARG A 203 -1.32 18.38 -9.99
C ARG A 203 -0.56 17.51 -9.00
N LEU A 204 -1.27 16.69 -8.24
CA LEU A 204 -0.66 15.90 -7.17
C LEU A 204 0.06 14.68 -7.75
N GLN A 205 -0.57 14.02 -8.75
CA GLN A 205 0.00 12.82 -9.42
C GLN A 205 0.40 11.70 -8.45
N CYS A 206 -0.26 11.62 -7.29
CA CYS A 206 0.00 10.59 -6.28
C CYS A 206 -0.72 9.28 -6.61
N THR A 207 -0.30 8.21 -5.97
CA THR A 207 -1.00 6.91 -6.03
C THR A 207 -2.31 6.99 -5.28
N VAL A 208 -3.42 6.63 -5.94
CA VAL A 208 -4.77 6.67 -5.34
C VAL A 208 -5.28 5.25 -5.11
N THR A 209 -5.75 4.99 -3.90
CA THR A 209 -6.40 3.73 -3.52
C THR A 209 -7.79 4.00 -3.01
N VAL A 210 -8.80 3.46 -3.67
CA VAL A 210 -10.18 3.48 -3.17
C VAL A 210 -10.41 2.26 -2.29
N ARG A 211 -10.93 2.48 -1.08
CA ARG A 211 -11.31 1.44 -0.13
C ARG A 211 -12.82 1.41 0.06
N GLU A 212 -13.33 0.24 0.43
CA GLU A 212 -14.73 0.06 0.80
C GLU A 212 -15.09 0.88 2.03
N ASP A 213 -16.34 1.34 2.12
CA ASP A 213 -16.81 2.17 3.23
C ASP A 213 -16.70 1.46 4.60
N THR A 214 -16.70 0.13 4.61
CA THR A 214 -16.43 -0.70 5.81
C THR A 214 -15.05 -0.41 6.43
N CYS A 215 -14.05 -0.01 5.64
CA CYS A 215 -12.73 0.37 6.14
C CYS A 215 -12.74 1.72 6.91
N PHE A 216 -13.83 2.48 6.79
CA PHE A 216 -14.04 3.77 7.45
C PHE A 216 -15.09 3.70 8.55
N ASP A 217 -15.38 2.49 9.06
CA ASP A 217 -16.29 2.30 10.17
C ASP A 217 -15.71 2.88 11.47
N LEU A 218 -16.51 3.74 12.14
CA LEU A 218 -16.09 4.48 13.32
C LEU A 218 -15.73 3.57 14.49
N GLU A 219 -16.59 2.57 14.76
CA GLU A 219 -16.42 1.67 15.91
C GLU A 219 -15.22 0.74 15.71
N GLN A 220 -15.06 0.21 14.50
CA GLN A 220 -13.93 -0.62 14.15
C GLN A 220 -12.63 0.20 14.20
N GLY A 221 -12.63 1.43 13.65
CA GLY A 221 -11.47 2.34 13.71
C GLY A 221 -11.09 2.68 15.14
N ARG A 222 -12.07 3.00 16.00
CA ARG A 222 -11.85 3.25 17.43
C ARG A 222 -11.21 2.04 18.12
N GLY A 223 -11.74 0.86 17.88
CA GLY A 223 -11.22 -0.40 18.45
C GLY A 223 -9.75 -0.62 18.05
N THR A 224 -9.45 -0.51 16.76
CA THR A 224 -8.09 -0.69 16.21
C THR A 224 -7.11 0.31 16.82
N LEU A 225 -7.48 1.58 16.93
CA LEU A 225 -6.62 2.61 17.53
C LEU A 225 -6.39 2.37 19.02
N CYS A 226 -7.45 2.00 19.78
CA CYS A 226 -7.31 1.68 21.19
C CYS A 226 -6.38 0.47 21.41
N GLU A 227 -6.49 -0.56 20.60
CA GLU A 227 -5.62 -1.74 20.64
C GLU A 227 -4.17 -1.38 20.30
N GLN A 228 -3.95 -0.63 19.21
CA GLN A 228 -2.63 -0.22 18.76
C GLN A 228 -1.86 0.59 19.82
N PHE A 229 -2.56 1.51 20.50
CA PHE A 229 -1.95 2.37 21.51
C PHE A 229 -2.04 1.82 22.94
N GLY A 230 -2.69 0.67 23.14
CA GLY A 230 -2.86 0.06 24.48
C GLY A 230 -3.68 0.92 25.46
N VAL A 231 -4.65 1.69 24.95
CA VAL A 231 -5.50 2.58 25.74
C VAL A 231 -6.95 2.11 25.75
N SER A 232 -7.68 2.44 26.81
CA SER A 232 -9.11 2.12 26.93
C SER A 232 -10.02 3.12 26.22
N SER A 233 -9.52 4.33 25.92
CA SER A 233 -10.26 5.38 25.23
C SER A 233 -9.30 6.28 24.45
N LEU A 234 -9.72 6.74 23.27
CA LEU A 234 -8.94 7.67 22.44
C LEU A 234 -8.74 9.04 23.08
N CYS A 235 -9.61 9.44 24.04
CA CYS A 235 -9.45 10.67 24.82
C CYS A 235 -8.11 10.74 25.56
N LEU A 236 -7.50 9.59 25.87
CA LEU A 236 -6.18 9.52 26.52
C LEU A 236 -5.02 9.82 25.58
N LEU A 237 -5.25 9.82 24.26
CA LEU A 237 -4.25 10.13 23.23
C LEU A 237 -4.23 11.62 22.87
N TYR A 238 -5.20 12.39 23.39
CA TYR A 238 -5.26 13.82 23.15
C TYR A 238 -4.21 14.51 24.03
N THR A 239 -3.07 14.82 23.46
CA THR A 239 -2.16 15.80 24.07
C THR A 239 -2.70 17.17 23.73
N SER A 240 -3.51 17.75 24.64
CA SER A 240 -3.96 19.12 24.54
C SER A 240 -2.76 20.03 24.49
N ASP A 241 -2.56 20.74 23.40
CA ASP A 241 -1.92 22.05 23.49
C ASP A 241 -2.89 22.92 24.31
N ALA A 242 -2.43 23.47 25.41
CA ALA A 242 -3.22 24.02 26.53
C ALA A 242 -4.05 25.29 26.19
N ALA A 243 -4.49 25.45 24.94
CA ALA A 243 -5.23 26.61 24.45
C ALA A 243 -6.69 26.33 24.05
N ASP A 244 -7.14 25.09 23.92
CA ASP A 244 -8.52 24.77 23.54
C ASP A 244 -9.12 23.69 24.46
N ASP A 245 -9.58 24.12 25.64
CA ASP A 245 -10.46 23.36 26.52
C ASP A 245 -11.86 23.22 25.90
N THR A 246 -12.02 22.27 24.97
CA THR A 246 -13.35 21.74 24.64
C THR A 246 -13.50 20.37 25.29
N PRO A 247 -14.51 20.18 26.18
CA PRO A 247 -14.70 18.91 26.86
C PRO A 247 -15.06 17.83 25.83
N CYS A 248 -14.41 16.65 25.93
CA CYS A 248 -14.84 15.44 25.24
C CYS A 248 -16.29 15.15 25.61
N VAL A 249 -17.18 15.16 24.63
CA VAL A 249 -18.57 14.70 24.80
C VAL A 249 -18.58 13.24 24.37
N ASP A 250 -18.97 12.37 25.31
CA ASP A 250 -19.15 10.92 25.11
C ASP A 250 -20.21 10.60 24.04
#